data_d6017e58ab3a5aa116c1e4143734a25a
#
_entry.id   d6017e58ab3a5aa116c1e4143734a25a
#
_cell.length_a   1.000
_cell.length_b   1.000
_cell.length_c   1.000
_cell.angle_alpha   90.00
_cell.angle_beta   90.00
_cell.angle_gamma   90.00
#
_symmetry.space_group_name_H-M   'P 1'
#
loop_
_entity.id
_entity.type
_entity.pdbx_description
1 polymer ?
#
loop_
_entity_poly.entity_id
_entity_poly.type
_entity_poly.pdbx_seq_one_letter_code
_entity_poly.pdbx_strand_id
1 'polypeptide(L)'
;MKDIQLDIVNNNIVRSRVFLFAVLFFMWGLLTVLNFELIGHLKVIFHLNYTLSTLINITFFSSYLVISLFAGSLIKSIGYKNTIISGWLLACVGCFIFYYAVYVGNYEYFLGALFVLAAGITILQVSANLYLVLLGSNKAAASRLSFAQAFNSLGTVVAPFFAASVLGYHTHIPAEVRNTVDAKDLLQMDAVYVHYPYLYLGILMLLFAVVLFFAKIPNIDTRSIEPLNKISSLRKRHVLHFPQLRLGAFAIFSYVGAEVALANYIEDSARDLTKYYWGLAMIGRFIGAALLLKFSLRKAVIVSVSMSILLILLSIVSTGQVSIWFIIFVGLFNSILFPSLFTLGVNGLGKFSIDGSAILIMFIVGGAVIPFNVINYSYVSYRIAFIIPILCYIYIGLYAYRFSKFEVRDELKDHHN
;
A
#
# COMPACT_ATOMS: atom_id res chain seq x y z
N MET A 1 26.15 -14.82 22.28
CA MET A 1 25.15 -15.38 23.22
C MET A 1 23.83 -14.61 23.30
N LYS A 2 23.70 -13.39 22.73
CA LYS A 2 22.40 -12.66 22.69
C LYS A 2 21.61 -12.87 21.39
N ASP A 3 22.22 -13.39 20.34
CA ASP A 3 21.54 -13.72 19.07
C ASP A 3 20.68 -14.98 19.18
N ILE A 4 20.97 -15.83 20.15
CA ILE A 4 20.23 -17.10 20.42
C ILE A 4 18.86 -16.81 21.07
N GLN A 5 18.64 -15.66 21.67
CA GLN A 5 17.35 -15.35 22.32
C GLN A 5 16.25 -14.87 21.34
N LEU A 6 16.60 -14.43 20.15
CA LEU A 6 15.61 -14.10 19.09
C LEU A 6 15.17 -15.32 18.29
N ASP A 7 16.00 -16.36 18.19
CA ASP A 7 15.69 -17.62 17.50
C ASP A 7 14.77 -18.55 18.31
N ILE A 8 14.62 -18.33 19.62
CA ILE A 8 13.75 -19.12 20.50
C ILE A 8 12.36 -18.48 20.66
N VAL A 9 11.98 -17.53 19.84
CA VAL A 9 10.55 -17.21 19.73
C VAL A 9 9.90 -18.41 19.03
N ASN A 10 9.29 -19.26 19.84
CA ASN A 10 8.56 -20.47 19.42
C ASN A 10 7.84 -20.21 18.08
N ASN A 11 8.16 -20.97 17.03
CA ASN A 11 7.60 -20.82 15.68
C ASN A 11 6.06 -20.65 15.67
N ASN A 12 5.39 -21.20 16.69
CA ASN A 12 3.95 -21.04 16.87
C ASN A 12 3.56 -19.60 17.26
N ILE A 13 4.39 -18.91 18.04
CA ILE A 13 4.14 -17.50 18.41
C ILE A 13 4.30 -16.60 17.17
N VAL A 14 5.35 -16.81 16.38
CA VAL A 14 5.54 -16.06 15.11
C VAL A 14 4.38 -16.29 14.17
N ARG A 15 3.95 -17.54 13.94
CA ARG A 15 2.81 -17.87 13.08
C ARG A 15 1.52 -17.22 13.53
N SER A 16 1.20 -17.29 14.83
CA SER A 16 0.01 -16.65 15.40
C SER A 16 0.03 -15.13 15.19
N ARG A 17 1.19 -14.48 15.33
CA ARG A 17 1.33 -13.03 15.10
C ARG A 17 1.21 -12.66 13.63
N VAL A 18 1.85 -13.42 12.73
CA VAL A 18 1.70 -13.22 11.29
C VAL A 18 0.24 -13.33 10.88
N PHE A 19 -0.52 -14.29 11.44
CA PHE A 19 -1.94 -14.43 11.17
C PHE A 19 -2.76 -13.23 11.70
N LEU A 20 -2.49 -12.75 12.92
CA LEU A 20 -3.13 -11.54 13.45
C LEU A 20 -2.91 -10.34 12.53
N PHE A 21 -1.66 -10.17 12.05
CA PHE A 21 -1.35 -9.10 11.10
C PHE A 21 -1.98 -9.33 9.73
N ALA A 22 -2.14 -10.57 9.27
CA ALA A 22 -2.86 -10.88 8.05
C ALA A 22 -4.32 -10.42 8.14
N VAL A 23 -5.01 -10.68 9.28
CA VAL A 23 -6.37 -10.17 9.52
C VAL A 23 -6.40 -8.63 9.57
N LEU A 24 -5.41 -8.00 10.21
CA LEU A 24 -5.27 -6.54 10.23
C LEU A 24 -5.12 -5.97 8.81
N PHE A 25 -4.29 -6.58 7.98
CA PHE A 25 -4.09 -6.17 6.59
C PHE A 25 -5.33 -6.42 5.73
N PHE A 26 -6.05 -7.52 5.95
CA PHE A 26 -7.33 -7.78 5.29
C PHE A 26 -8.34 -6.67 5.58
N MET A 27 -8.55 -6.36 6.86
CA MET A 27 -9.46 -5.30 7.28
C MET A 27 -9.05 -3.95 6.70
N TRP A 28 -7.75 -3.65 6.71
CA TRP A 28 -7.23 -2.44 6.09
C TRP A 28 -7.52 -2.38 4.59
N GLY A 29 -7.24 -3.45 3.82
CA GLY A 29 -7.53 -3.51 2.38
C GLY A 29 -9.02 -3.33 2.08
N LEU A 30 -9.88 -4.04 2.82
CA LEU A 30 -11.33 -3.94 2.69
C LEU A 30 -11.82 -2.51 2.94
N LEU A 31 -11.40 -1.88 4.04
CA LEU A 31 -11.84 -0.54 4.42
C LEU A 31 -11.31 0.54 3.47
N THR A 32 -10.09 0.37 2.94
CA THR A 32 -9.52 1.30 1.97
C THR A 32 -10.31 1.30 0.67
N VAL A 33 -10.65 0.14 0.13
CA VAL A 33 -11.42 0.04 -1.13
C VAL A 33 -12.86 0.49 -0.93
N LEU A 34 -13.49 0.12 0.19
CA LEU A 34 -14.83 0.65 0.51
C LEU A 34 -14.85 2.18 0.52
N ASN A 35 -13.79 2.81 1.07
CA ASN A 35 -13.67 4.26 1.01
C ASN A 35 -13.54 4.78 -0.44
N PHE A 36 -12.74 4.12 -1.29
CA PHE A 36 -12.61 4.54 -2.70
C PHE A 36 -13.91 4.35 -3.50
N GLU A 37 -14.68 3.29 -3.24
CA GLU A 37 -16.01 3.11 -3.83
C GLU A 37 -16.96 4.26 -3.46
N LEU A 38 -16.98 4.64 -2.18
CA LEU A 38 -17.76 5.79 -1.71
C LEU A 38 -17.32 7.10 -2.35
N ILE A 39 -16.01 7.31 -2.52
CA ILE A 39 -15.44 8.47 -3.23
C ILE A 39 -15.93 8.49 -4.70
N GLY A 40 -16.03 7.33 -5.35
CA GLY A 40 -16.59 7.21 -6.69
C GLY A 40 -18.01 7.80 -6.80
N HIS A 41 -18.87 7.48 -5.85
CA HIS A 41 -20.21 8.05 -5.77
C HIS A 41 -20.20 9.57 -5.51
N LEU A 42 -19.33 10.02 -4.61
CA LEU A 42 -19.19 11.45 -4.30
C LEU A 42 -18.71 12.30 -5.49
N LYS A 43 -17.88 11.72 -6.38
CA LYS A 43 -17.51 12.40 -7.63
C LYS A 43 -18.73 12.74 -8.49
N VAL A 44 -19.72 11.85 -8.52
CA VAL A 44 -20.97 12.07 -9.25
C VAL A 44 -21.84 13.11 -8.53
N ILE A 45 -21.99 12.99 -7.22
CA ILE A 45 -22.81 13.89 -6.39
C ILE A 45 -22.31 15.34 -6.46
N PHE A 46 -20.99 15.54 -6.34
CA PHE A 46 -20.37 16.87 -6.38
C PHE A 46 -20.09 17.39 -7.81
N HIS A 47 -20.49 16.66 -8.85
CA HIS A 47 -20.19 16.99 -10.25
C HIS A 47 -18.72 17.37 -10.48
N LEU A 48 -17.79 16.56 -9.89
CA LEU A 48 -16.38 16.89 -9.91
C LEU A 48 -15.82 16.83 -11.32
N ASN A 49 -15.22 17.92 -11.76
CA ASN A 49 -14.43 17.95 -12.99
C ASN A 49 -13.12 17.15 -12.81
N TYR A 50 -12.38 16.95 -13.90
CA TYR A 50 -11.11 16.22 -13.90
C TYR A 50 -10.11 16.77 -12.86
N THR A 51 -9.96 18.08 -12.77
CA THR A 51 -9.02 18.76 -11.85
C THR A 51 -9.37 18.47 -10.39
N LEU A 52 -10.64 18.62 -10.01
CA LEU A 52 -11.12 18.34 -8.66
C LEU A 52 -10.97 16.83 -8.33
N SER A 53 -11.26 15.94 -9.28
CA SER A 53 -11.05 14.51 -9.11
C SER A 53 -9.58 14.17 -8.88
N THR A 54 -8.65 14.87 -9.51
CA THR A 54 -7.21 14.69 -9.31
C THR A 54 -6.76 15.10 -7.90
N LEU A 55 -7.40 16.14 -7.31
CA LEU A 55 -7.11 16.55 -5.93
C LEU A 55 -7.37 15.45 -4.91
N ILE A 56 -8.31 14.54 -5.18
CA ILE A 56 -8.57 13.36 -4.32
C ILE A 56 -7.31 12.49 -4.21
N ASN A 57 -6.71 12.14 -5.35
CA ASN A 57 -5.49 11.34 -5.37
C ASN A 57 -4.31 12.08 -4.74
N ILE A 58 -4.14 13.37 -5.06
CA ILE A 58 -3.09 14.21 -4.47
C ILE A 58 -3.24 14.26 -2.95
N THR A 59 -4.46 14.49 -2.44
CA THR A 59 -4.74 14.56 -1.00
C THR A 59 -4.42 13.23 -0.32
N PHE A 60 -4.86 12.12 -0.90
CA PHE A 60 -4.58 10.78 -0.34
C PHE A 60 -3.08 10.51 -0.26
N PHE A 61 -2.35 10.67 -1.36
CA PHE A 61 -0.92 10.38 -1.40
C PHE A 61 -0.06 11.43 -0.68
N SER A 62 -0.52 12.68 -0.52
CA SER A 62 0.20 13.70 0.26
C SER A 62 0.30 13.33 1.73
N SER A 63 -0.65 12.55 2.26
CA SER A 63 -0.57 12.07 3.64
C SER A 63 0.67 11.20 3.88
N TYR A 64 1.09 10.41 2.88
CA TYR A 64 2.31 9.61 2.98
C TYR A 64 3.55 10.49 3.08
N LEU A 65 3.58 11.59 2.33
CA LEU A 65 4.70 12.54 2.37
C LEU A 65 4.83 13.23 3.74
N VAL A 66 3.70 13.66 4.31
CA VAL A 66 3.67 14.50 5.52
C VAL A 66 3.72 13.63 6.79
N ILE A 67 2.91 12.56 6.85
CA ILE A 67 2.63 11.83 8.09
C ILE A 67 3.64 10.70 8.36
N SER A 68 4.32 10.18 7.34
CA SER A 68 5.20 9.02 7.52
C SER A 68 6.34 9.27 8.52
N LEU A 69 6.98 10.43 8.48
CA LEU A 69 8.05 10.79 9.43
C LEU A 69 7.51 10.95 10.85
N PHE A 70 6.32 11.52 11.00
CA PHE A 70 5.62 11.60 12.28
C PHE A 70 5.30 10.20 12.82
N ALA A 71 4.83 9.29 11.97
CA ALA A 71 4.56 7.90 12.34
C ALA A 71 5.81 7.19 12.88
N GLY A 72 6.99 7.43 12.27
CA GLY A 72 8.26 6.94 12.78
C GLY A 72 8.59 7.46 14.19
N SER A 73 8.35 8.74 14.43
CA SER A 73 8.54 9.35 15.76
C SER A 73 7.56 8.77 16.79
N LEU A 74 6.33 8.49 16.37
CA LEU A 74 5.30 7.89 17.21
C LEU A 74 5.69 6.46 17.65
N ILE A 75 6.25 5.64 16.75
CA ILE A 75 6.75 4.30 17.11
C ILE A 75 7.84 4.40 18.17
N LYS A 76 8.73 5.39 18.07
CA LYS A 76 9.81 5.59 19.05
C LYS A 76 9.32 6.01 20.43
N SER A 77 8.20 6.74 20.50
CA SER A 77 7.64 7.27 21.75
C SER A 77 6.69 6.28 22.44
N ILE A 78 5.76 5.67 21.73
CA ILE A 78 4.69 4.82 22.32
C ILE A 78 4.76 3.35 21.90
N GLY A 79 5.74 2.96 21.06
CA GLY A 79 5.94 1.60 20.58
C GLY A 79 4.98 1.19 19.44
N TYR A 80 5.25 0.01 18.86
CA TYR A 80 4.52 -0.48 17.67
C TYR A 80 3.02 -0.67 17.90
N LYS A 81 2.64 -1.35 19.00
CA LYS A 81 1.23 -1.65 19.29
C LYS A 81 0.38 -0.39 19.37
N ASN A 82 0.82 0.57 20.20
CA ASN A 82 0.06 1.79 20.41
C ASN A 82 0.03 2.66 19.15
N THR A 83 1.11 2.67 18.35
CA THR A 83 1.13 3.35 17.06
C THR A 83 0.13 2.74 16.07
N ILE A 84 0.02 1.41 15.99
CA ILE A 84 -0.96 0.74 15.14
C ILE A 84 -2.38 1.10 15.60
N ILE A 85 -2.65 1.07 16.91
CA ILE A 85 -3.97 1.47 17.46
C ILE A 85 -4.27 2.94 17.12
N SER A 86 -3.28 3.83 17.28
CA SER A 86 -3.43 5.26 16.93
C SER A 86 -3.75 5.46 15.45
N GLY A 87 -3.14 4.66 14.56
CA GLY A 87 -3.47 4.68 13.12
C GLY A 87 -4.93 4.31 12.85
N TRP A 88 -5.44 3.26 13.50
CA TRP A 88 -6.85 2.85 13.38
C TRP A 88 -7.80 3.91 13.95
N LEU A 89 -7.48 4.50 15.10
CA LEU A 89 -8.29 5.57 15.71
C LEU A 89 -8.30 6.82 14.83
N LEU A 90 -7.17 7.20 14.24
CA LEU A 90 -7.11 8.36 13.35
C LEU A 90 -7.91 8.11 12.05
N ALA A 91 -7.83 6.91 11.49
CA ALA A 91 -8.66 6.54 10.33
C ALA A 91 -10.17 6.55 10.67
N CYS A 92 -10.54 6.08 11.87
CA CYS A 92 -11.89 6.16 12.40
C CYS A 92 -12.38 7.64 12.47
N VAL A 93 -11.56 8.53 13.02
CA VAL A 93 -11.86 9.98 13.05
C VAL A 93 -12.07 10.51 11.63
N GLY A 94 -11.23 10.11 10.67
CA GLY A 94 -11.41 10.45 9.25
C GLY A 94 -12.79 10.04 8.72
N CYS A 95 -13.24 8.82 9.03
CA CYS A 95 -14.59 8.36 8.63
C CYS A 95 -15.71 9.20 9.26
N PHE A 96 -15.60 9.61 10.53
CA PHE A 96 -16.61 10.46 11.15
C PHE A 96 -16.60 11.90 10.57
N ILE A 97 -15.43 12.43 10.18
CA ILE A 97 -15.37 13.69 9.46
C ILE A 97 -16.00 13.56 8.07
N PHE A 98 -15.81 12.42 7.36
CA PHE A 98 -16.52 12.14 6.11
C PHE A 98 -18.03 12.11 6.28
N TYR A 99 -18.52 11.45 7.32
CA TYR A 99 -19.95 11.44 7.64
C TYR A 99 -20.50 12.86 7.73
N TYR A 100 -19.82 13.75 8.45
CA TYR A 100 -20.19 15.16 8.57
C TYR A 100 -20.02 15.94 7.26
N ALA A 101 -18.93 15.73 6.53
CA ALA A 101 -18.62 16.40 5.28
C ALA A 101 -19.69 16.15 4.20
N VAL A 102 -20.17 14.92 4.11
CA VAL A 102 -21.26 14.54 3.19
C VAL A 102 -22.57 15.16 3.61
N TYR A 103 -22.87 15.20 4.92
CA TYR A 103 -24.08 15.83 5.45
C TYR A 103 -24.14 17.33 5.13
N VAL A 104 -23.01 18.03 5.27
CA VAL A 104 -22.90 19.48 4.97
C VAL A 104 -22.82 19.74 3.46
N GLY A 105 -22.43 18.75 2.64
CA GLY A 105 -22.28 18.89 1.20
C GLY A 105 -21.10 19.79 0.79
N ASN A 106 -20.01 19.79 1.56
CA ASN A 106 -18.84 20.64 1.31
C ASN A 106 -17.63 19.81 0.88
N TYR A 107 -17.10 20.11 -0.30
CA TYR A 107 -15.97 19.40 -0.89
C TYR A 107 -14.64 19.59 -0.13
N GLU A 108 -14.43 20.75 0.49
CA GLU A 108 -13.20 21.02 1.25
C GLU A 108 -13.15 20.16 2.52
N TYR A 109 -14.28 20.02 3.23
CA TYR A 109 -14.39 19.12 4.37
C TYR A 109 -14.17 17.65 3.97
N PHE A 110 -14.64 17.28 2.77
CA PHE A 110 -14.41 15.97 2.20
C PHE A 110 -12.91 15.72 1.97
N LEU A 111 -12.16 16.64 1.39
CA LEU A 111 -10.70 16.52 1.22
C LEU A 111 -9.97 16.45 2.57
N GLY A 112 -10.41 17.25 3.56
CA GLY A 112 -9.88 17.21 4.91
C GLY A 112 -10.10 15.84 5.58
N ALA A 113 -11.30 15.27 5.45
CA ALA A 113 -11.64 13.95 5.95
C ALA A 113 -10.76 12.86 5.30
N LEU A 114 -10.57 12.95 3.97
CA LEU A 114 -9.72 12.04 3.21
C LEU A 114 -8.26 12.10 3.68
N PHE A 115 -7.73 13.30 3.92
CA PHE A 115 -6.39 13.46 4.43
C PHE A 115 -6.22 12.81 5.82
N VAL A 116 -7.17 13.01 6.73
CA VAL A 116 -7.15 12.43 8.09
C VAL A 116 -7.23 10.90 8.03
N LEU A 117 -8.11 10.35 7.19
CA LEU A 117 -8.22 8.89 6.98
C LEU A 117 -6.92 8.33 6.40
N ALA A 118 -6.38 8.96 5.37
CA ALA A 118 -5.12 8.55 4.74
C ALA A 118 -3.91 8.70 5.70
N ALA A 119 -3.94 9.68 6.62
CA ALA A 119 -2.95 9.82 7.69
C ALA A 119 -2.97 8.61 8.63
N GLY A 120 -4.15 8.13 9.03
CA GLY A 120 -4.30 6.89 9.79
C GLY A 120 -3.71 5.68 9.06
N ILE A 121 -4.03 5.52 7.77
CA ILE A 121 -3.47 4.47 6.91
C ILE A 121 -1.94 4.58 6.81
N THR A 122 -1.40 5.79 6.67
CA THR A 122 0.06 6.01 6.62
C THR A 122 0.75 5.55 7.90
N ILE A 123 0.18 5.85 9.07
CA ILE A 123 0.69 5.38 10.37
C ILE A 123 0.69 3.85 10.43
N LEU A 124 -0.39 3.21 9.96
CA LEU A 124 -0.46 1.74 9.87
C LEU A 124 0.63 1.19 8.95
N GLN A 125 0.84 1.79 7.79
CA GLN A 125 1.86 1.34 6.83
C GLN A 125 3.27 1.41 7.42
N VAL A 126 3.63 2.51 8.06
CA VAL A 126 4.97 2.66 8.67
C VAL A 126 5.18 1.64 9.78
N SER A 127 4.18 1.42 10.63
CA SER A 127 4.32 0.59 11.84
C SER A 127 4.14 -0.91 11.54
N ALA A 128 3.08 -1.30 10.83
CA ALA A 128 2.74 -2.71 10.62
C ALA A 128 3.67 -3.41 9.62
N ASN A 129 4.05 -2.73 8.52
CA ASN A 129 5.00 -3.31 7.55
C ASN A 129 6.34 -3.57 8.21
N LEU A 130 6.88 -2.59 8.96
CA LEU A 130 8.15 -2.75 9.64
C LEU A 130 8.08 -3.84 10.72
N TYR A 131 7.00 -3.88 11.51
CA TYR A 131 6.81 -4.90 12.53
C TYR A 131 6.91 -6.31 11.93
N LEU A 132 6.23 -6.56 10.81
CA LEU A 132 6.27 -7.87 10.12
C LEU A 132 7.67 -8.22 9.60
N VAL A 133 8.41 -7.25 9.10
CA VAL A 133 9.78 -7.47 8.61
C VAL A 133 10.70 -7.86 9.77
N LEU A 134 10.57 -7.20 10.94
CA LEU A 134 11.39 -7.44 12.11
C LEU A 134 10.96 -8.67 12.92
N LEU A 135 9.78 -9.23 12.67
CA LEU A 135 9.24 -10.37 13.40
C LEU A 135 9.89 -11.69 12.93
N GLY A 136 10.80 -12.28 13.71
CA GLY A 136 11.44 -13.56 13.38
C GLY A 136 12.63 -13.44 12.41
N SER A 137 12.94 -14.50 11.66
CA SER A 137 14.15 -14.56 10.83
C SER A 137 14.13 -13.59 9.64
N ASN A 138 15.31 -13.03 9.30
CA ASN A 138 15.48 -12.14 8.15
C ASN A 138 15.19 -12.83 6.82
N LYS A 139 15.51 -14.12 6.68
CA LYS A 139 15.24 -14.91 5.45
C LYS A 139 13.76 -14.96 5.07
N ALA A 140 12.86 -14.98 6.05
CA ALA A 140 11.42 -15.03 5.82
C ALA A 140 10.73 -13.65 5.88
N ALA A 141 11.47 -12.57 6.06
CA ALA A 141 10.90 -11.23 6.25
C ALA A 141 9.99 -10.79 5.10
N ALA A 142 10.47 -10.87 3.86
CA ALA A 142 9.69 -10.51 2.68
C ALA A 142 8.50 -11.46 2.44
N SER A 143 8.67 -12.74 2.73
CA SER A 143 7.57 -13.73 2.64
C SER A 143 6.46 -13.40 3.63
N ARG A 144 6.78 -13.09 4.90
CA ARG A 144 5.80 -12.70 5.91
C ARG A 144 5.06 -11.43 5.50
N LEU A 145 5.78 -10.43 5.02
CA LEU A 145 5.18 -9.18 4.55
C LEU A 145 4.32 -9.43 3.30
N SER A 146 4.78 -10.23 2.33
CA SER A 146 4.01 -10.61 1.14
C SER A 146 2.73 -11.36 1.51
N PHE A 147 2.79 -12.26 2.49
CA PHE A 147 1.63 -12.97 2.99
C PHE A 147 0.58 -12.02 3.59
N ALA A 148 0.97 -11.09 4.45
CA ALA A 148 0.06 -10.10 5.00
C ALA A 148 -0.53 -9.19 3.89
N GLN A 149 0.30 -8.78 2.93
CA GLN A 149 -0.15 -8.02 1.77
C GLN A 149 -1.10 -8.81 0.85
N ALA A 150 -0.99 -10.14 0.79
CA ALA A 150 -1.95 -11.00 0.10
C ALA A 150 -3.34 -10.94 0.74
N PHE A 151 -3.40 -10.93 2.08
CA PHE A 151 -4.65 -10.72 2.80
C PHE A 151 -5.20 -9.30 2.63
N ASN A 152 -4.35 -8.29 2.57
CA ASN A 152 -4.78 -6.94 2.18
C ASN A 152 -5.46 -6.96 0.81
N SER A 153 -4.83 -7.59 -0.19
CA SER A 153 -5.43 -7.72 -1.53
C SER A 153 -6.71 -8.55 -1.53
N LEU A 154 -6.81 -9.58 -0.69
CA LEU A 154 -8.06 -10.32 -0.54
C LEU A 154 -9.17 -9.39 -0.01
N GLY A 155 -8.85 -8.52 0.97
CA GLY A 155 -9.77 -7.48 1.45
C GLY A 155 -10.20 -6.54 0.33
N THR A 156 -9.26 -6.09 -0.51
CA THR A 156 -9.58 -5.21 -1.65
C THR A 156 -10.48 -5.88 -2.69
N VAL A 157 -10.29 -7.17 -2.97
CA VAL A 157 -11.13 -7.93 -3.91
C VAL A 157 -12.53 -8.19 -3.35
N VAL A 158 -12.65 -8.41 -2.05
CA VAL A 158 -13.93 -8.65 -1.36
C VAL A 158 -14.73 -7.35 -1.19
N ALA A 159 -14.08 -6.20 -1.06
CA ALA A 159 -14.69 -4.92 -0.77
C ALA A 159 -15.81 -4.51 -1.73
N PRO A 160 -15.71 -4.61 -3.07
CA PRO A 160 -16.79 -4.26 -3.99
C PRO A 160 -18.04 -5.12 -3.79
N PHE A 161 -17.89 -6.41 -3.47
CA PHE A 161 -19.01 -7.31 -3.20
C PHE A 161 -19.71 -6.91 -1.90
N PHE A 162 -18.93 -6.53 -0.90
CA PHE A 162 -19.47 -6.01 0.36
C PHE A 162 -20.14 -4.65 0.14
N ALA A 163 -19.54 -3.74 -0.63
CA ALA A 163 -20.14 -2.47 -1.02
C ALA A 163 -21.46 -2.66 -1.74
N ALA A 164 -21.53 -3.56 -2.72
CA ALA A 164 -22.76 -3.86 -3.44
C ALA A 164 -23.87 -4.39 -2.53
N SER A 165 -23.55 -5.22 -1.52
CA SER A 165 -24.52 -5.74 -0.55
C SER A 165 -24.99 -4.67 0.43
N VAL A 166 -24.12 -3.74 0.83
CA VAL A 166 -24.43 -2.68 1.81
C VAL A 166 -24.99 -1.42 1.13
N LEU A 167 -24.42 -1.04 -0.03
CA LEU A 167 -24.81 0.15 -0.78
C LEU A 167 -25.89 -0.15 -1.83
N GLY A 168 -25.90 -1.36 -2.39
CA GLY A 168 -26.81 -1.74 -3.49
C GLY A 168 -28.31 -1.64 -3.11
N TYR A 169 -28.64 -1.80 -1.86
CA TYR A 169 -30.00 -1.58 -1.36
C TYR A 169 -30.39 -0.08 -1.30
N HIS A 170 -29.39 0.83 -1.31
CA HIS A 170 -29.60 2.25 -1.07
C HIS A 170 -29.26 3.16 -2.27
N THR A 171 -28.57 2.62 -3.30
CA THR A 171 -28.16 3.42 -4.46
C THR A 171 -29.14 3.41 -5.64
N HIS A 172 -30.18 2.59 -5.58
CA HIS A 172 -31.24 2.60 -6.58
C HIS A 172 -32.38 3.50 -6.13
N ILE A 173 -32.24 4.82 -6.32
CA ILE A 173 -33.43 5.66 -6.47
C ILE A 173 -34.15 5.12 -7.73
N PRO A 174 -35.39 4.62 -7.60
CA PRO A 174 -36.14 4.11 -8.73
C PRO A 174 -36.13 5.13 -9.88
N ALA A 175 -35.97 4.68 -11.12
CA ALA A 175 -35.95 5.58 -12.27
C ALA A 175 -37.16 6.50 -12.34
N GLU A 176 -38.31 6.07 -11.80
CA GLU A 176 -39.53 6.83 -11.67
C GLU A 176 -39.37 8.04 -10.74
N VAL A 177 -38.70 7.88 -9.60
CA VAL A 177 -38.42 8.95 -8.64
C VAL A 177 -37.33 9.89 -9.18
N ARG A 178 -36.33 9.35 -9.88
CA ARG A 178 -35.24 10.12 -10.49
C ARG A 178 -35.74 11.12 -11.55
N ASN A 179 -36.83 10.81 -12.24
CA ASN A 179 -37.41 11.64 -13.26
C ASN A 179 -38.44 12.65 -12.74
N THR A 180 -38.86 12.55 -11.48
CA THR A 180 -39.92 13.39 -10.88
C THR A 180 -39.41 14.34 -9.79
N VAL A 181 -38.17 14.18 -9.32
CA VAL A 181 -37.57 14.96 -8.23
C VAL A 181 -36.58 15.97 -8.81
N ASP A 182 -36.57 17.20 -8.28
CA ASP A 182 -35.59 18.22 -8.64
C ASP A 182 -34.15 17.74 -8.39
N ALA A 183 -33.22 18.14 -9.26
CA ALA A 183 -31.82 17.75 -9.17
C ALA A 183 -31.17 18.01 -7.80
N LYS A 184 -31.65 19.06 -7.10
CA LYS A 184 -31.19 19.42 -5.76
C LYS A 184 -31.66 18.45 -4.68
N ASP A 185 -32.88 17.98 -4.77
CA ASP A 185 -33.45 17.02 -3.81
C ASP A 185 -32.90 15.61 -4.08
N LEU A 186 -32.66 15.26 -5.35
CA LEU A 186 -31.94 14.05 -5.73
C LEU A 186 -30.53 14.02 -5.13
N LEU A 187 -29.79 15.11 -5.22
CA LEU A 187 -28.45 15.25 -4.63
C LEU A 187 -28.48 15.09 -3.10
N GLN A 188 -29.50 15.64 -2.42
CA GLN A 188 -29.67 15.47 -0.98
C GLN A 188 -30.03 14.03 -0.63
N MET A 189 -30.89 13.35 -1.42
CA MET A 189 -31.20 11.95 -1.21
C MET A 189 -29.99 11.05 -1.44
N ASP A 190 -29.23 11.25 -2.52
CA ASP A 190 -28.00 10.50 -2.79
C ASP A 190 -26.95 10.72 -1.67
N ALA A 191 -26.82 11.96 -1.16
CA ALA A 191 -25.92 12.27 -0.06
C ALA A 191 -26.30 11.53 1.23
N VAL A 192 -27.61 11.43 1.55
CA VAL A 192 -28.10 10.68 2.70
C VAL A 192 -27.71 9.19 2.63
N TYR A 193 -27.70 8.59 1.46
CA TYR A 193 -27.31 7.19 1.29
C TYR A 193 -25.79 6.95 1.41
N VAL A 194 -24.95 7.95 1.21
CA VAL A 194 -23.49 7.82 1.28
C VAL A 194 -22.95 8.09 2.69
N HIS A 195 -23.58 8.95 3.49
CA HIS A 195 -23.03 9.30 4.81
C HIS A 195 -23.11 8.17 5.84
N TYR A 196 -24.20 7.36 5.86
CA TYR A 196 -24.31 6.22 6.77
C TYR A 196 -23.21 5.16 6.59
N PRO A 197 -22.81 4.75 5.39
CA PRO A 197 -21.66 3.89 5.18
C PRO A 197 -20.40 4.38 5.88
N TYR A 198 -20.09 5.69 5.86
CA TYR A 198 -18.94 6.22 6.59
C TYR A 198 -19.08 6.08 8.12
N LEU A 199 -20.29 6.23 8.65
CA LEU A 199 -20.56 5.97 10.07
C LEU A 199 -20.26 4.51 10.41
N TYR A 200 -20.76 3.57 9.61
CA TYR A 200 -20.53 2.13 9.84
C TYR A 200 -19.05 1.77 9.70
N LEU A 201 -18.35 2.32 8.71
CA LEU A 201 -16.91 2.15 8.57
C LEU A 201 -16.14 2.70 9.78
N GLY A 202 -16.50 3.88 10.26
CA GLY A 202 -15.90 4.46 11.46
C GLY A 202 -16.12 3.59 12.70
N ILE A 203 -17.34 3.10 12.93
CA ILE A 203 -17.64 2.17 14.02
C ILE A 203 -16.83 0.88 13.88
N LEU A 204 -16.75 0.31 12.68
CA LEU A 204 -15.98 -0.92 12.43
C LEU A 204 -14.48 -0.71 12.71
N MET A 205 -13.91 0.43 12.30
CA MET A 205 -12.52 0.79 12.60
C MET A 205 -12.30 0.95 14.11
N LEU A 206 -13.25 1.57 14.82
CA LEU A 206 -13.21 1.73 16.27
C LEU A 206 -13.23 0.36 16.99
N LEU A 207 -14.16 -0.50 16.61
CA LEU A 207 -14.25 -1.85 17.16
C LEU A 207 -12.94 -2.63 16.94
N PHE A 208 -12.35 -2.49 15.75
CA PHE A 208 -11.08 -3.15 15.46
C PHE A 208 -9.91 -2.57 16.28
N ALA A 209 -9.87 -1.26 16.50
CA ALA A 209 -8.92 -0.64 17.42
C ALA A 209 -9.05 -1.15 18.84
N VAL A 210 -10.29 -1.34 19.33
CA VAL A 210 -10.57 -1.93 20.65
C VAL A 210 -10.08 -3.39 20.73
N VAL A 211 -10.33 -4.20 19.69
CA VAL A 211 -9.82 -5.58 19.62
C VAL A 211 -8.30 -5.61 19.70
N LEU A 212 -7.63 -4.73 18.96
CA LEU A 212 -6.16 -4.61 18.99
C LEU A 212 -5.64 -4.13 20.36
N PHE A 213 -6.38 -3.29 21.05
CA PHE A 213 -6.02 -2.85 22.41
C PHE A 213 -5.89 -4.04 23.37
N PHE A 214 -6.79 -5.01 23.30
CA PHE A 214 -6.73 -6.22 24.12
C PHE A 214 -5.78 -7.29 23.56
N ALA A 215 -5.39 -7.21 22.28
CA ALA A 215 -4.47 -8.15 21.68
C ALA A 215 -3.07 -8.03 22.30
N LYS A 216 -2.42 -9.17 22.58
CA LYS A 216 -1.04 -9.20 23.08
C LYS A 216 -0.05 -9.09 21.92
N ILE A 217 0.33 -7.89 21.53
CA ILE A 217 1.36 -7.61 20.51
C ILE A 217 2.65 -7.25 21.25
N PRO A 218 3.73 -8.06 21.18
CA PRO A 218 4.98 -7.76 21.85
C PRO A 218 5.65 -6.56 21.19
N ASN A 219 6.28 -5.72 22.01
CA ASN A 219 7.14 -4.65 21.51
C ASN A 219 8.47 -5.24 21.02
N ILE A 220 8.91 -4.76 19.85
CA ILE A 220 10.23 -5.06 19.30
C ILE A 220 11.15 -3.89 19.65
N ASP A 221 12.16 -4.14 20.47
CA ASP A 221 13.18 -3.11 20.80
C ASP A 221 14.23 -3.05 19.69
N THR A 222 14.07 -2.08 18.80
CA THR A 222 15.02 -1.85 17.71
C THR A 222 16.31 -1.15 18.17
N ARG A 223 16.37 -0.63 19.40
CA ARG A 223 17.56 0.05 19.92
C ARG A 223 18.71 -0.92 20.20
N SER A 224 18.37 -2.18 20.46
CA SER A 224 19.35 -3.25 20.71
C SER A 224 19.89 -3.91 19.43
N ILE A 225 19.33 -3.60 18.24
CA ILE A 225 19.75 -4.17 16.97
C ILE A 225 20.93 -3.35 16.42
N GLU A 226 22.12 -3.94 16.42
CA GLU A 226 23.28 -3.30 15.79
C GLU A 226 23.16 -3.28 14.28
N PRO A 227 23.57 -2.18 13.60
CA PRO A 227 23.66 -2.15 12.14
C PRO A 227 24.70 -3.14 11.65
N LEU A 228 24.42 -3.91 10.60
CA LEU A 228 25.31 -4.94 10.02
C LEU A 228 26.70 -4.43 9.62
N ASN A 229 26.87 -3.15 9.40
CA ASN A 229 28.19 -2.55 9.09
C ASN A 229 28.85 -1.95 10.35
N LYS A 230 29.77 -2.68 10.99
CA LYS A 230 30.60 -2.20 12.10
C LYS A 230 31.36 -0.89 11.80
N ILE A 231 31.67 -0.59 10.53
CA ILE A 231 32.31 0.67 10.10
C ILE A 231 31.38 1.89 10.32
N SER A 232 30.08 1.68 10.45
CA SER A 232 29.09 2.74 10.66
C SER A 232 28.93 3.17 12.13
N SER A 233 29.42 2.38 13.09
CA SER A 233 29.29 2.66 14.52
C SER A 233 30.17 3.81 15.03
N LEU A 234 31.21 4.19 14.27
CA LEU A 234 32.20 5.18 14.67
C LEU A 234 31.87 6.63 14.28
N ARG A 235 30.84 6.86 13.48
CA ARG A 235 30.35 8.21 13.13
C ARG A 235 28.86 8.32 13.41
N LYS A 236 28.39 9.43 14.00
CA LYS A 236 26.99 9.84 14.09
C LYS A 236 26.40 9.94 12.68
N ARG A 237 26.00 8.81 12.06
CA ARG A 237 25.46 8.79 10.70
C ARG A 237 23.96 9.02 10.75
N HIS A 238 23.49 9.91 9.90
CA HIS A 238 22.09 10.11 9.59
C HIS A 238 21.59 8.91 8.77
N VAL A 239 20.33 8.50 8.93
CA VAL A 239 19.70 7.37 8.22
C VAL A 239 19.87 7.45 6.69
N LEU A 240 19.91 8.65 6.13
CA LEU A 240 20.11 8.89 4.70
C LEU A 240 21.51 8.53 4.18
N HIS A 241 22.49 8.17 5.04
CA HIS A 241 23.80 7.70 4.56
C HIS A 241 23.76 6.24 4.06
N PHE A 242 22.67 5.51 4.28
CA PHE A 242 22.50 4.15 3.79
C PHE A 242 22.02 4.15 2.32
N PRO A 243 22.89 3.76 1.35
CA PRO A 243 22.54 3.80 -0.07
C PRO A 243 21.35 2.91 -0.42
N GLN A 244 21.24 1.73 0.24
CA GLN A 244 20.11 0.80 0.02
C GLN A 244 18.77 1.44 0.39
N LEU A 245 18.73 2.29 1.43
CA LEU A 245 17.53 3.01 1.81
C LEU A 245 17.16 4.09 0.80
N ARG A 246 18.13 4.97 0.44
CA ARG A 246 17.86 6.07 -0.49
C ARG A 246 17.38 5.57 -1.85
N LEU A 247 18.11 4.61 -2.42
CA LEU A 247 17.76 4.05 -3.72
C LEU A 247 16.53 3.15 -3.63
N GLY A 248 16.31 2.47 -2.49
CA GLY A 248 15.09 1.72 -2.21
C GLY A 248 13.85 2.60 -2.10
N ALA A 249 13.98 3.80 -1.53
CA ALA A 249 12.91 4.77 -1.49
C ALA A 249 12.48 5.20 -2.90
N PHE A 250 13.42 5.53 -3.78
CA PHE A 250 13.12 5.80 -5.18
C PHE A 250 12.60 4.57 -5.93
N ALA A 251 13.00 3.34 -5.55
CA ALA A 251 12.44 2.13 -6.13
C ALA A 251 10.98 1.93 -5.73
N ILE A 252 10.59 2.24 -4.49
CA ILE A 252 9.18 2.24 -4.06
C ILE A 252 8.39 3.34 -4.78
N PHE A 253 8.94 4.54 -4.91
CA PHE A 253 8.34 5.62 -5.69
C PHE A 253 8.03 5.19 -7.13
N SER A 254 9.02 4.61 -7.79
CA SER A 254 8.91 4.11 -9.16
C SER A 254 7.91 2.96 -9.27
N TYR A 255 7.93 2.03 -8.30
CA TYR A 255 7.02 0.89 -8.28
C TYR A 255 5.56 1.32 -8.13
N VAL A 256 5.26 2.08 -7.06
CA VAL A 256 3.88 2.49 -6.78
C VAL A 256 3.36 3.38 -7.90
N GLY A 257 4.21 4.26 -8.43
CA GLY A 257 3.86 5.10 -9.57
C GLY A 257 3.54 4.32 -10.83
N ALA A 258 4.34 3.33 -11.18
CA ALA A 258 4.09 2.46 -12.33
C ALA A 258 2.85 1.59 -12.13
N GLU A 259 2.66 1.01 -10.94
CA GLU A 259 1.49 0.19 -10.60
C GLU A 259 0.19 0.98 -10.77
N VAL A 260 0.11 2.18 -10.18
CA VAL A 260 -1.08 3.04 -10.26
C VAL A 260 -1.31 3.55 -11.69
N ALA A 261 -0.23 3.90 -12.42
CA ALA A 261 -0.37 4.35 -13.80
C ALA A 261 -0.96 3.26 -14.73
N LEU A 262 -0.50 2.02 -14.57
CA LEU A 262 -1.03 0.89 -15.35
C LEU A 262 -2.47 0.54 -14.93
N ALA A 263 -2.80 0.60 -13.65
CA ALA A 263 -4.17 0.39 -13.16
C ALA A 263 -5.13 1.46 -13.70
N ASN A 264 -4.73 2.73 -13.69
CA ASN A 264 -5.52 3.82 -14.27
C ASN A 264 -5.72 3.64 -15.78
N TYR A 265 -4.68 3.20 -16.51
CA TYR A 265 -4.84 2.89 -17.94
C TYR A 265 -5.91 1.83 -18.20
N ILE A 266 -5.95 0.74 -17.40
CA ILE A 266 -6.98 -0.29 -17.52
C ILE A 266 -8.36 0.29 -17.16
N GLU A 267 -8.45 1.08 -16.08
CA GLU A 267 -9.69 1.73 -15.66
C GLU A 267 -10.27 2.62 -16.75
N ASP A 268 -9.43 3.40 -17.43
CA ASP A 268 -9.85 4.30 -18.51
C ASP A 268 -10.19 3.55 -19.82
N SER A 269 -9.47 2.46 -20.10
CA SER A 269 -9.59 1.74 -21.38
C SER A 269 -10.62 0.59 -21.35
N ALA A 270 -10.76 -0.07 -20.19
CA ALA A 270 -11.58 -1.26 -20.00
C ALA A 270 -11.94 -1.47 -18.53
N ARG A 271 -12.74 -0.60 -17.97
CA ARG A 271 -13.09 -0.53 -16.54
C ARG A 271 -13.52 -1.89 -15.97
N ASP A 272 -14.34 -2.63 -16.70
CA ASP A 272 -14.83 -3.95 -16.28
C ASP A 272 -13.71 -4.99 -16.08
N LEU A 273 -12.54 -4.75 -16.68
CA LEU A 273 -11.39 -5.64 -16.60
C LEU A 273 -10.43 -5.29 -15.47
N THR A 274 -10.54 -4.13 -14.83
CA THR A 274 -9.67 -3.67 -13.72
C THR A 274 -9.66 -4.66 -12.55
N LYS A 275 -10.78 -5.31 -12.28
CA LYS A 275 -10.90 -6.38 -11.26
C LYS A 275 -9.93 -7.55 -11.49
N TYR A 276 -9.61 -7.89 -12.74
CA TYR A 276 -8.68 -8.97 -13.07
C TYR A 276 -7.23 -8.58 -12.77
N TYR A 277 -6.85 -7.31 -12.97
CA TYR A 277 -5.53 -6.80 -12.61
C TYR A 277 -5.27 -6.96 -11.10
N TRP A 278 -6.20 -6.50 -10.27
CA TRP A 278 -6.10 -6.62 -8.81
C TRP A 278 -6.26 -8.07 -8.33
N GLY A 279 -7.08 -8.86 -9.01
CA GLY A 279 -7.22 -10.30 -8.76
C GLY A 279 -5.92 -11.06 -9.02
N LEU A 280 -5.23 -10.79 -10.14
CA LEU A 280 -3.93 -11.37 -10.45
C LEU A 280 -2.85 -10.89 -9.48
N ALA A 281 -2.88 -9.62 -9.06
CA ALA A 281 -1.98 -9.11 -8.04
C ALA A 281 -2.19 -9.83 -6.69
N MET A 282 -3.43 -10.13 -6.30
CA MET A 282 -3.74 -10.93 -5.11
C MET A 282 -3.17 -12.36 -5.22
N ILE A 283 -3.45 -13.04 -6.31
CA ILE A 283 -2.94 -14.41 -6.56
C ILE A 283 -1.42 -14.41 -6.52
N GLY A 284 -0.80 -13.45 -7.20
CA GLY A 284 0.65 -13.30 -7.24
C GLY A 284 1.27 -13.07 -5.86
N ARG A 285 0.60 -12.35 -4.94
CA ARG A 285 1.07 -12.14 -3.56
C ARG A 285 1.05 -13.43 -2.75
N PHE A 286 0.03 -14.29 -2.89
CA PHE A 286 0.00 -15.60 -2.23
C PHE A 286 1.09 -16.53 -2.77
N ILE A 287 1.20 -16.64 -4.10
CA ILE A 287 2.27 -17.43 -4.74
C ILE A 287 3.64 -16.87 -4.36
N GLY A 288 3.81 -15.57 -4.42
CA GLY A 288 5.05 -14.88 -4.10
C GLY A 288 5.47 -15.07 -2.64
N ALA A 289 4.54 -15.07 -1.69
CA ALA A 289 4.85 -15.36 -0.30
C ALA A 289 5.50 -16.75 -0.13
N ALA A 290 5.03 -17.76 -0.87
CA ALA A 290 5.61 -19.09 -0.86
C ALA A 290 6.96 -19.15 -1.61
N LEU A 291 7.07 -18.47 -2.75
CA LEU A 291 8.30 -18.44 -3.56
C LEU A 291 9.44 -17.71 -2.84
N LEU A 292 9.16 -16.63 -2.11
CA LEU A 292 10.14 -15.84 -1.37
C LEU A 292 10.76 -16.58 -0.17
N LEU A 293 10.23 -17.74 0.22
CA LEU A 293 10.88 -18.65 1.17
C LEU A 293 12.01 -19.46 0.52
N LYS A 294 11.92 -19.71 -0.80
CA LYS A 294 12.83 -20.60 -1.54
C LYS A 294 13.83 -19.85 -2.41
N PHE A 295 13.43 -18.70 -2.95
CA PHE A 295 14.23 -17.90 -3.87
C PHE A 295 14.74 -16.63 -3.21
N SER A 296 15.92 -16.17 -3.64
CA SER A 296 16.46 -14.89 -3.16
C SER A 296 15.61 -13.72 -3.65
N LEU A 297 15.44 -12.70 -2.78
CA LEU A 297 14.72 -11.46 -3.09
C LEU A 297 15.17 -10.82 -4.40
N ARG A 298 16.49 -10.80 -4.62
CA ARG A 298 17.09 -10.28 -5.85
C ARG A 298 16.53 -10.95 -7.10
N LYS A 299 16.58 -12.29 -7.14
CA LYS A 299 16.10 -13.05 -8.30
C LYS A 299 14.60 -12.80 -8.52
N ALA A 300 13.82 -12.82 -7.44
CA ALA A 300 12.40 -12.59 -7.50
C ALA A 300 12.06 -11.20 -8.08
N VAL A 301 12.72 -10.14 -7.61
CA VAL A 301 12.52 -8.76 -8.13
C VAL A 301 12.95 -8.67 -9.59
N ILE A 302 14.14 -9.19 -9.97
CA ILE A 302 14.64 -9.12 -11.34
C ILE A 302 13.69 -9.86 -12.31
N VAL A 303 13.23 -11.06 -11.96
CA VAL A 303 12.27 -11.81 -12.78
C VAL A 303 10.96 -11.02 -12.91
N SER A 304 10.42 -10.51 -11.82
CA SER A 304 9.17 -9.74 -11.85
C SER A 304 9.26 -8.51 -12.74
N VAL A 305 10.30 -7.69 -12.59
CA VAL A 305 10.43 -6.49 -13.43
C VAL A 305 10.71 -6.82 -14.90
N SER A 306 11.48 -7.88 -15.18
CA SER A 306 11.74 -8.32 -16.55
C SER A 306 10.47 -8.79 -17.24
N MET A 307 9.63 -9.56 -16.53
CA MET A 307 8.33 -10.00 -17.05
C MET A 307 7.35 -8.83 -17.21
N SER A 308 7.33 -7.87 -16.28
CA SER A 308 6.51 -6.66 -16.40
C SER A 308 6.90 -5.85 -17.63
N ILE A 309 8.20 -5.62 -17.85
CA ILE A 309 8.70 -4.93 -19.06
C ILE A 309 8.30 -5.69 -20.32
N LEU A 310 8.51 -7.00 -20.38
CA LEU A 310 8.14 -7.82 -21.53
C LEU A 310 6.65 -7.70 -21.84
N LEU A 311 5.79 -7.81 -20.84
CA LEU A 311 4.33 -7.71 -21.03
C LEU A 311 3.92 -6.32 -21.51
N ILE A 312 4.53 -5.24 -21.01
CA ILE A 312 4.26 -3.89 -21.49
C ILE A 312 4.72 -3.74 -22.96
N LEU A 313 5.88 -4.26 -23.33
CA LEU A 313 6.34 -4.25 -24.71
C LEU A 313 5.39 -5.04 -25.63
N LEU A 314 4.92 -6.20 -25.22
CA LEU A 314 3.91 -6.98 -25.93
C LEU A 314 2.59 -6.21 -26.06
N SER A 315 2.18 -5.47 -25.05
CA SER A 315 1.02 -4.58 -25.11
C SER A 315 1.19 -3.48 -26.15
N ILE A 316 2.37 -2.86 -26.25
CA ILE A 316 2.67 -1.79 -27.20
C ILE A 316 2.55 -2.27 -28.66
N VAL A 317 2.98 -3.49 -28.95
CA VAL A 317 2.94 -4.05 -30.31
C VAL A 317 1.59 -4.71 -30.65
N SER A 318 0.78 -5.02 -29.67
CA SER A 318 -0.55 -5.61 -29.81
C SER A 318 -1.63 -4.55 -29.98
N THR A 319 -2.83 -4.99 -30.42
CA THR A 319 -3.99 -4.11 -30.60
C THR A 319 -5.24 -4.71 -29.91
N GLY A 320 -6.22 -3.84 -29.64
CA GLY A 320 -7.50 -4.22 -29.06
C GLY A 320 -7.40 -4.84 -27.67
N GLN A 321 -8.27 -5.80 -27.37
CA GLN A 321 -8.33 -6.42 -26.04
C GLN A 321 -7.07 -7.17 -25.64
N VAL A 322 -6.33 -7.72 -26.60
CA VAL A 322 -5.08 -8.46 -26.34
C VAL A 322 -4.05 -7.55 -25.68
N SER A 323 -3.94 -6.31 -26.14
CA SER A 323 -3.06 -5.30 -25.53
C SER A 323 -3.39 -5.07 -24.05
N ILE A 324 -4.68 -4.96 -23.72
CA ILE A 324 -5.14 -4.73 -22.33
C ILE A 324 -4.83 -5.95 -21.44
N TRP A 325 -5.04 -7.18 -21.96
CA TRP A 325 -4.72 -8.39 -21.19
C TRP A 325 -3.24 -8.50 -20.83
N PHE A 326 -2.32 -8.09 -21.71
CA PHE A 326 -0.92 -8.04 -21.36
C PHE A 326 -0.65 -7.11 -20.17
N ILE A 327 -1.29 -5.93 -20.12
CA ILE A 327 -1.16 -5.02 -18.95
C ILE A 327 -1.81 -5.63 -17.71
N ILE A 328 -2.94 -6.32 -17.82
CA ILE A 328 -3.58 -7.02 -16.71
C ILE A 328 -2.63 -8.07 -16.09
N PHE A 329 -1.91 -8.83 -16.91
CA PHE A 329 -0.94 -9.82 -16.43
C PHE A 329 0.27 -9.19 -15.73
N VAL A 330 0.59 -7.91 -15.94
CA VAL A 330 1.61 -7.20 -15.16
C VAL A 330 1.25 -7.21 -13.68
N GLY A 331 -0.02 -7.15 -13.30
CA GLY A 331 -0.47 -7.23 -11.91
C GLY A 331 0.06 -8.45 -11.16
N LEU A 332 0.16 -9.61 -11.83
CA LEU A 332 0.72 -10.83 -11.24
C LEU A 332 2.19 -10.64 -10.81
N PHE A 333 3.00 -9.99 -11.64
CA PHE A 333 4.43 -9.78 -11.38
C PHE A 333 4.68 -8.58 -10.47
N ASN A 334 3.83 -7.58 -10.49
CA ASN A 334 3.87 -6.44 -9.57
C ASN A 334 3.66 -6.84 -8.10
N SER A 335 2.95 -7.93 -7.89
CA SER A 335 2.46 -8.38 -6.59
C SER A 335 3.51 -8.45 -5.48
N ILE A 336 4.73 -8.93 -5.81
CA ILE A 336 5.80 -9.15 -4.83
C ILE A 336 6.79 -7.97 -4.73
N LEU A 337 6.66 -6.96 -5.60
CA LEU A 337 7.66 -5.88 -5.66
C LEU A 337 7.67 -5.05 -4.38
N PHE A 338 6.50 -4.58 -3.88
CA PHE A 338 6.45 -3.77 -2.66
C PHE A 338 7.07 -4.49 -1.44
N PRO A 339 6.65 -5.72 -1.07
CA PRO A 339 7.23 -6.43 0.06
C PRO A 339 8.73 -6.63 -0.07
N SER A 340 9.20 -6.94 -1.29
CA SER A 340 10.62 -7.17 -1.57
C SER A 340 11.44 -5.89 -1.47
N LEU A 341 10.99 -4.80 -2.10
CA LEU A 341 11.67 -3.50 -2.09
C LEU A 341 11.72 -2.90 -0.68
N PHE A 342 10.61 -2.99 0.05
CA PHE A 342 10.54 -2.53 1.44
C PHE A 342 11.54 -3.31 2.32
N THR A 343 11.54 -4.65 2.21
CA THR A 343 12.46 -5.51 2.97
C THR A 343 13.92 -5.20 2.62
N LEU A 344 14.27 -5.06 1.32
CA LEU A 344 15.61 -4.69 0.90
C LEU A 344 16.02 -3.30 1.41
N GLY A 345 15.09 -2.35 1.43
CA GLY A 345 15.35 -0.98 1.87
C GLY A 345 15.62 -0.86 3.37
N VAL A 346 14.96 -1.67 4.21
CA VAL A 346 15.17 -1.65 5.67
C VAL A 346 16.25 -2.62 6.13
N ASN A 347 16.69 -3.54 5.27
CA ASN A 347 17.70 -4.54 5.65
C ASN A 347 19.01 -3.88 6.10
N GLY A 348 19.54 -4.34 7.23
CA GLY A 348 20.81 -3.87 7.77
C GLY A 348 20.80 -2.45 8.37
N LEU A 349 19.66 -1.78 8.52
CA LEU A 349 19.57 -0.46 9.15
C LEU A 349 19.69 -0.51 10.68
N GLY A 350 19.46 -1.64 11.32
CA GLY A 350 19.52 -1.80 12.78
C GLY A 350 18.63 -0.79 13.49
N LYS A 351 19.19 0.00 14.39
CA LYS A 351 18.47 1.05 15.15
C LYS A 351 17.77 2.12 14.28
N PHE A 352 18.17 2.26 13.02
CA PHE A 352 17.57 3.21 12.06
C PHE A 352 16.40 2.61 11.28
N SER A 353 16.00 1.36 11.54
CA SER A 353 14.92 0.69 10.80
C SER A 353 13.60 1.44 10.87
N ILE A 354 13.27 2.09 11.98
CA ILE A 354 12.06 2.90 12.14
C ILE A 354 12.09 4.12 11.20
N ASP A 355 13.20 4.87 11.20
CA ASP A 355 13.37 6.02 10.30
C ASP A 355 13.39 5.57 8.84
N GLY A 356 14.03 4.42 8.57
CA GLY A 356 14.05 3.80 7.25
C GLY A 356 12.66 3.43 6.74
N SER A 357 11.83 2.82 7.59
CA SER A 357 10.43 2.51 7.25
C SER A 357 9.66 3.78 6.92
N ALA A 358 9.78 4.81 7.76
CA ALA A 358 9.09 6.09 7.55
C ALA A 358 9.48 6.71 6.19
N ILE A 359 10.78 6.71 5.83
CA ILE A 359 11.25 7.22 4.55
C ILE A 359 10.74 6.37 3.38
N LEU A 360 10.78 5.04 3.47
CA LEU A 360 10.28 4.17 2.40
C LEU A 360 8.78 4.40 2.14
N ILE A 361 7.99 4.53 3.19
CA ILE A 361 6.54 4.78 3.09
C ILE A 361 6.26 6.19 2.56
N MET A 362 7.08 7.19 2.92
CA MET A 362 6.98 8.54 2.36
C MET A 362 7.03 8.55 0.82
N PHE A 363 7.85 7.69 0.24
CA PHE A 363 8.04 7.60 -1.21
C PHE A 363 6.89 6.89 -1.95
N ILE A 364 5.87 6.36 -1.25
CA ILE A 364 4.60 5.90 -1.86
C ILE A 364 3.89 7.05 -2.60
N VAL A 365 4.23 8.30 -2.31
CA VAL A 365 3.75 9.48 -3.05
C VAL A 365 4.00 9.40 -4.58
N GLY A 366 4.88 8.52 -5.03
CA GLY A 366 5.04 8.18 -6.45
C GLY A 366 3.73 7.79 -7.14
N GLY A 367 2.78 7.23 -6.40
CA GLY A 367 1.43 6.91 -6.87
C GLY A 367 0.57 8.12 -7.27
N ALA A 368 0.92 9.34 -6.84
CA ALA A 368 0.31 10.56 -7.35
C ALA A 368 1.11 11.17 -8.52
N VAL A 369 2.45 11.16 -8.41
CA VAL A 369 3.32 11.92 -9.31
C VAL A 369 3.45 11.26 -10.68
N ILE A 370 3.68 9.94 -10.73
CA ILE A 370 3.93 9.24 -11.99
C ILE A 370 2.64 9.10 -12.83
N PRO A 371 1.48 8.69 -12.27
CA PRO A 371 0.24 8.61 -13.04
C PRO A 371 -0.17 9.95 -13.66
N PHE A 372 0.01 11.06 -12.93
CA PHE A 372 -0.27 12.40 -13.47
C PHE A 372 0.53 12.69 -14.74
N ASN A 373 1.81 12.33 -14.77
CA ASN A 373 2.64 12.50 -15.95
C ASN A 373 2.23 11.55 -17.08
N VAL A 374 1.94 10.27 -16.76
CA VAL A 374 1.51 9.28 -17.76
C VAL A 374 0.22 9.72 -18.44
N ILE A 375 -0.75 10.24 -17.71
CA ILE A 375 -2.02 10.75 -18.28
C ILE A 375 -1.76 11.91 -19.22
N ASN A 376 -0.90 12.87 -18.86
CA ASN A 376 -0.57 13.99 -19.74
C ASN A 376 0.03 13.56 -21.08
N TYR A 377 0.86 12.50 -21.08
CA TYR A 377 1.43 11.96 -22.31
C TYR A 377 0.45 11.04 -23.07
N SER A 378 -0.58 10.50 -22.43
CA SER A 378 -1.59 9.64 -23.06
C SER A 378 -2.44 10.39 -24.10
N TYR A 379 -2.58 11.70 -23.98
CA TYR A 379 -3.21 12.53 -25.01
C TYR A 379 -2.47 12.49 -26.35
N VAL A 380 -1.16 12.18 -26.33
CA VAL A 380 -0.36 12.02 -27.56
C VAL A 380 -0.44 10.57 -28.05
N SER A 381 -0.16 9.61 -27.20
CA SER A 381 -0.29 8.18 -27.46
C SER A 381 -0.02 7.36 -26.20
N TYR A 382 -0.90 6.39 -25.87
CA TYR A 382 -0.65 5.43 -24.78
C TYR A 382 0.66 4.66 -24.94
N ARG A 383 1.10 4.40 -26.19
CA ARG A 383 2.35 3.73 -26.46
C ARG A 383 3.55 4.52 -25.95
N ILE A 384 3.52 5.85 -26.11
CA ILE A 384 4.58 6.76 -25.60
C ILE A 384 4.48 6.84 -24.07
N ALA A 385 3.28 6.90 -23.50
CA ALA A 385 3.05 6.95 -22.06
C ALA A 385 3.64 5.75 -21.33
N PHE A 386 3.65 4.55 -21.93
CA PHE A 386 4.22 3.33 -21.34
C PHE A 386 5.74 3.33 -21.19
N ILE A 387 6.45 4.27 -21.83
CA ILE A 387 7.89 4.45 -21.64
C ILE A 387 8.18 4.75 -20.16
N ILE A 388 7.34 5.54 -19.49
CA ILE A 388 7.54 5.93 -18.09
C ILE A 388 7.50 4.70 -17.16
N PRO A 389 6.47 3.83 -17.15
CA PRO A 389 6.49 2.58 -16.39
C PRO A 389 7.68 1.68 -16.73
N ILE A 390 8.07 1.55 -18.00
CA ILE A 390 9.24 0.76 -18.40
C ILE A 390 10.51 1.29 -17.73
N LEU A 391 10.75 2.60 -17.76
CA LEU A 391 11.90 3.22 -17.10
C LEU A 391 11.88 2.99 -15.59
N CYS A 392 10.69 3.04 -14.96
CA CYS A 392 10.51 2.71 -13.56
C CYS A 392 10.95 1.27 -13.27
N TYR A 393 10.52 0.29 -14.06
CA TYR A 393 10.90 -1.12 -13.87
C TYR A 393 12.39 -1.36 -14.13
N ILE A 394 12.99 -0.70 -15.12
CA ILE A 394 14.43 -0.76 -15.36
C ILE A 394 15.19 -0.27 -14.11
N TYR A 395 14.77 0.87 -13.55
CA TYR A 395 15.37 1.40 -12.31
C TYR A 395 15.27 0.42 -11.15
N ILE A 396 14.09 -0.19 -10.94
CA ILE A 396 13.87 -1.20 -9.90
C ILE A 396 14.77 -2.41 -10.09
N GLY A 397 14.94 -2.88 -11.33
CA GLY A 397 15.84 -3.98 -11.68
C GLY A 397 17.30 -3.66 -11.37
N LEU A 398 17.76 -2.47 -11.72
CA LEU A 398 19.11 -1.97 -11.42
C LEU A 398 19.34 -1.85 -9.90
N TYR A 399 18.34 -1.35 -9.15
CA TYR A 399 18.38 -1.31 -7.71
C TYR A 399 18.57 -2.72 -7.12
N ALA A 400 17.73 -3.67 -7.48
CA ALA A 400 17.82 -5.04 -6.99
C ALA A 400 19.15 -5.69 -7.36
N TYR A 401 19.64 -5.48 -8.59
CA TYR A 401 20.93 -6.01 -9.05
C TYR A 401 22.11 -5.48 -8.24
N ARG A 402 22.15 -4.19 -7.95
CA ARG A 402 23.30 -3.53 -7.31
C ARG A 402 23.40 -3.82 -5.83
N PHE A 403 22.26 -3.87 -5.09
CA PHE A 403 22.27 -3.90 -3.63
C PHE A 403 22.19 -5.29 -3.01
N SER A 404 21.76 -6.30 -3.76
CA SER A 404 21.76 -7.68 -3.28
C SER A 404 23.16 -8.30 -3.13
N LYS A 405 24.21 -7.68 -3.66
CA LYS A 405 25.59 -8.11 -3.39
C LYS A 405 26.00 -7.97 -1.91
N PHE A 406 25.27 -7.22 -1.12
CA PHE A 406 25.47 -7.12 0.32
C PHE A 406 24.90 -8.32 1.09
N GLU A 407 23.84 -8.98 0.62
CA GLU A 407 23.30 -10.21 1.20
C GLU A 407 24.29 -11.39 1.12
N VAL A 408 24.99 -11.52 0.01
CA VAL A 408 25.92 -12.66 -0.24
C VAL A 408 27.16 -12.62 0.65
N ARG A 409 27.56 -11.44 1.13
CA ARG A 409 28.75 -11.33 1.99
C ARG A 409 28.52 -11.79 3.42
N ASP A 410 27.28 -11.76 3.91
CA ASP A 410 26.96 -12.24 5.26
C ASP A 410 26.73 -13.76 5.29
N GLU A 411 26.17 -14.36 4.23
CA GLU A 411 26.03 -15.82 4.13
C GLU A 411 27.39 -16.56 4.10
N LEU A 412 28.42 -15.95 3.54
CA LEU A 412 29.77 -16.55 3.49
C LEU A 412 30.55 -16.43 4.81
N LYS A 413 30.12 -15.54 5.73
CA LYS A 413 30.75 -15.41 7.06
C LYS A 413 30.17 -16.37 8.09
N ASP A 414 28.93 -16.79 7.94
CA ASP A 414 28.27 -17.77 8.83
C ASP A 414 28.69 -19.21 8.55
N HIS A 415 29.40 -19.49 7.45
CA HIS A 415 29.93 -20.81 7.11
C HIS A 415 31.44 -21.00 7.46
N HIS A 416 32.09 -19.98 8.01
CA HIS A 416 33.51 -20.01 8.39
C HIS A 416 33.78 -19.71 9.89
N ASN A 417 32.76 -19.79 10.76
CA ASN A 417 32.95 -19.77 12.23
C ASN A 417 32.34 -21.02 12.85
#